data_fcd10257e251371a5eb026861a64d11f
#
_entry.id   fcd10257e251371a5eb026861a64d11f
#
_cell.length_a   1.000
_cell.length_b   1.000
_cell.length_c   1.000
_cell.angle_alpha   90.00
_cell.angle_beta   90.00
_cell.angle_gamma   90.00
#
_symmetry.space_group_name_H-M   'P 1'
#
loop_
_entity.id
_entity.type
_entity.pdbx_description
1 polymer ?
#
loop_
_entity_poly.entity_id
_entity_poly.type
_entity_poly.pdbx_seq_one_letter_code
_entity_poly.pdbx_strand_id
1 'polypeptide(L)' 'MPSGAIQIDGTVRYVALEGGFWAVRGDDGVTYDPMNGLAAQYQRENLRVTLVAKMRDDLGGVHMVGPIVEVLSIQAR' A
#
# COMPACT_ATOMS: atom_id res chain seq x y z
N MET A 1 5.96 15.57 -9.38
CA MET A 1 5.24 14.30 -9.14
C MET A 1 4.61 13.84 -10.44
N PRO A 2 4.69 12.55 -10.80
CA PRO A 2 4.04 12.06 -12.02
C PRO A 2 2.53 12.30 -12.01
N SER A 3 1.95 12.47 -13.19
CA SER A 3 0.51 12.67 -13.34
C SER A 3 -0.26 11.47 -12.78
N GLY A 4 -1.29 11.72 -12.00
CA GLY A 4 -2.10 10.68 -11.39
C GLY A 4 -1.52 10.04 -10.14
N ALA A 5 -0.32 10.44 -9.74
CA ALA A 5 0.28 9.91 -8.52
C ALA A 5 -0.20 10.69 -7.30
N ILE A 6 -0.30 9.98 -6.17
CA ILE A 6 -0.66 10.57 -4.89
C ILE A 6 0.40 10.19 -3.86
N GLN A 7 0.53 11.04 -2.85
CA GLN A 7 1.38 10.72 -1.70
C GLN A 7 0.51 10.15 -0.59
N ILE A 8 0.95 9.03 -0.03
CA ILE A 8 0.25 8.36 1.06
C ILE A 8 1.21 8.26 2.24
N ASP A 9 0.82 8.87 3.35
CA ASP A 9 1.50 8.67 4.62
C ASP A 9 0.71 7.64 5.41
N GLY A 10 1.36 6.59 5.85
CA GLY A 10 0.64 5.53 6.50
C GLY A 10 1.52 4.58 7.29
N THR A 11 0.91 3.48 7.69
CA THR A 11 1.52 2.46 8.53
C THR A 11 1.38 1.10 7.84
N VAL A 12 2.48 0.37 7.76
CA VAL A 12 2.48 -0.98 7.18
C VAL A 12 1.76 -1.93 8.14
N ARG A 13 0.84 -2.73 7.59
CA ARG A 13 0.08 -3.72 8.35
C ARG A 13 0.07 -5.05 7.62
N TYR A 14 0.23 -6.13 8.38
CA TYR A 14 0.03 -7.47 7.85
C TYR A 14 -1.45 -7.82 7.93
N VAL A 15 -2.02 -8.24 6.81
CA VAL A 15 -3.43 -8.63 6.72
C VAL A 15 -3.49 -10.15 6.58
N ALA A 16 -4.04 -10.83 7.57
CA ALA A 16 -4.06 -12.30 7.63
C ALA A 16 -5.30 -12.87 6.92
N LEU A 17 -5.61 -12.34 5.74
CA LEU A 17 -6.71 -12.80 4.90
C LEU A 17 -6.12 -13.39 3.61
N GLU A 18 -6.80 -14.38 3.05
CA GLU A 18 -6.45 -14.94 1.74
C GLU A 18 -4.97 -15.33 1.61
N GLY A 19 -4.44 -15.99 2.65
CA GLY A 19 -3.05 -16.42 2.67
C GLY A 19 -2.07 -15.41 3.26
N GLY A 20 -2.55 -14.20 3.54
CA GLY A 20 -1.74 -13.14 4.14
C GLY A 20 -1.03 -12.27 3.13
N PHE A 21 -1.03 -10.99 3.38
CA PHE A 21 -0.31 -10.04 2.55
C PHE A 21 -0.04 -8.76 3.34
N TRP A 22 0.86 -7.93 2.81
CA TRP A 22 1.21 -6.66 3.43
C TRP A 22 0.43 -5.54 2.76
N ALA A 23 -0.14 -4.66 3.56
CA ALA A 23 -0.89 -3.50 3.10
C ALA A 23 -0.39 -2.25 3.81
N VAL A 24 -0.78 -1.09 3.33
CA VAL A 24 -0.48 0.18 3.98
C VAL A 24 -1.78 0.84 4.39
N ARG A 25 -1.95 1.05 5.68
CA ARG A 25 -3.09 1.80 6.18
C ARG A 25 -2.73 3.27 6.19
N GLY A 26 -3.36 4.06 5.33
CA GLY A 26 -3.13 5.49 5.27
C GLY A 26 -3.64 6.21 6.51
N ASP A 27 -3.07 7.37 6.78
CA ASP A 27 -3.51 8.20 7.90
C ASP A 27 -4.92 8.73 7.70
N ASP A 28 -5.43 8.65 6.45
CA ASP A 28 -6.82 8.98 6.11
C ASP A 28 -7.80 7.86 6.46
N GLY A 29 -7.33 6.74 6.99
CA GLY A 29 -8.16 5.59 7.34
C GLY A 29 -8.38 4.60 6.22
N VAL A 30 -7.86 4.85 5.02
CA VAL A 30 -8.00 3.96 3.87
C VAL A 30 -6.84 2.95 3.88
N THR A 31 -7.16 1.67 3.68
CA THR A 31 -6.15 0.63 3.53
C THR A 31 -5.84 0.45 2.06
N TYR A 32 -4.58 0.64 1.69
CA TYR A 32 -4.12 0.54 0.30
C TYR A 32 -3.45 -0.80 0.09
N ASP A 33 -3.76 -1.44 -1.04
CA ASP A 33 -3.22 -2.75 -1.42
C ASP A 33 -2.16 -2.57 -2.50
N PRO A 34 -0.86 -2.68 -2.16
CA PRO A 34 0.20 -2.56 -3.16
C PRO A 34 0.12 -3.70 -4.15
N MET A 35 -0.02 -3.39 -5.45
CA MET A 35 -0.28 -4.41 -6.47
C MET A 35 0.80 -5.48 -6.56
N ASN A 36 2.03 -5.15 -6.23
CA ASN A 36 3.16 -6.09 -6.27
C ASN A 36 3.70 -6.40 -4.88
N GLY A 37 2.91 -6.10 -3.83
CA GLY A 37 3.36 -6.25 -2.47
C GLY A 37 4.38 -5.20 -2.07
N LEU A 38 5.06 -5.44 -0.96
CA LEU A 38 6.10 -4.55 -0.46
C LEU A 38 7.43 -5.29 -0.48
N ALA A 39 8.52 -4.55 -0.75
CA ALA A 39 9.86 -5.11 -0.62
C ALA A 39 10.10 -5.59 0.82
N ALA A 40 10.93 -6.63 0.97
CA ALA A 40 11.13 -7.28 2.26
C ALA A 40 11.52 -6.30 3.38
N GLN A 41 12.30 -5.28 3.04
CA GLN A 41 12.74 -4.28 4.02
C GLN A 41 11.61 -3.45 4.61
N TYR A 42 10.45 -3.42 3.95
CA TYR A 42 9.26 -2.70 4.44
C TYR A 42 8.21 -3.63 5.02
N GLN A 43 8.44 -4.93 5.03
CA GLN A 43 7.49 -5.92 5.56
C GLN A 43 7.61 -6.00 7.07
N ARG A 44 7.17 -4.94 7.73
CA ARG A 44 7.23 -4.82 9.19
C ARG A 44 5.91 -4.26 9.69
N GLU A 45 5.30 -4.97 10.63
CA GLU A 45 4.07 -4.50 11.26
C GLU A 45 4.33 -3.18 11.98
N ASN A 46 3.43 -2.22 11.77
CA ASN A 46 3.48 -0.88 12.38
C ASN A 46 4.60 0.03 11.89
N LEU A 47 5.28 -0.33 10.79
CA LEU A 47 6.30 0.53 10.22
C LEU A 47 5.64 1.77 9.57
N ARG A 48 6.10 2.96 9.96
CA ARG A 48 5.62 4.19 9.34
C ARG A 48 6.33 4.42 8.01
N VAL A 49 5.56 4.70 6.97
CA VAL A 49 6.10 4.89 5.61
C VAL A 49 5.42 6.05 4.93
N THR A 50 6.11 6.59 3.92
CA THR A 50 5.54 7.51 2.95
C THR A 50 5.69 6.88 1.57
N LEU A 51 4.58 6.78 0.85
CA LEU A 51 4.56 6.26 -0.52
C LEU A 51 4.20 7.36 -1.50
N VAL A 52 4.72 7.23 -2.71
CA VAL A 52 4.12 7.87 -3.89
C VAL A 52 3.58 6.74 -4.75
N ALA A 53 2.30 6.80 -5.08
CA ALA A 53 1.63 5.67 -5.72
C ALA A 53 0.54 6.15 -6.68
N LYS A 54 0.18 5.28 -7.62
CA LYS A 54 -0.95 5.50 -8.53
C LYS A 54 -2.09 4.56 -8.17
N MET A 55 -3.29 5.08 -8.16
CA MET A 55 -4.49 4.24 -8.02
C MET A 55 -4.65 3.38 -9.27
N ARG A 56 -4.97 2.11 -9.08
CA ARG A 56 -5.14 1.15 -10.17
C ARG A 56 -6.59 0.65 -10.17
N ASP A 57 -7.47 1.44 -10.77
CA ASP A 57 -8.90 1.10 -10.86
C ASP A 57 -9.18 0.02 -11.91
N ASP A 58 -8.21 -0.23 -12.78
CA ASP A 58 -8.32 -1.19 -13.88
C ASP A 58 -8.05 -2.63 -13.45
N LEU A 59 -7.64 -2.85 -12.21
CA LEU A 59 -7.31 -4.17 -11.70
C LEU A 59 -8.42 -4.70 -10.81
N GLY A 60 -8.79 -5.96 -11.04
CA GLY A 60 -9.69 -6.66 -10.13
C GLY A 60 -8.98 -6.91 -8.80
N GLY A 61 -9.63 -6.55 -7.71
CA GLY A 61 -9.05 -6.73 -6.39
C GLY A 61 -9.06 -8.20 -5.99
N VAL A 62 -7.88 -8.75 -5.69
CA VAL A 62 -7.77 -10.10 -5.14
C VAL A 62 -8.05 -10.08 -3.65
N HIS A 63 -7.53 -9.09 -2.96
CA HIS A 63 -7.58 -9.04 -1.50
C HIS A 63 -8.82 -8.34 -0.93
N MET A 64 -9.44 -7.47 -1.70
CA MET A 64 -10.70 -6.79 -1.35
C MET A 64 -10.64 -6.01 -0.03
N VAL A 65 -9.47 -5.50 0.32
CA VAL A 65 -9.33 -4.71 1.56
C VAL A 65 -9.41 -3.20 1.29
N GLY A 66 -9.22 -2.80 0.05
CA GLY A 66 -9.24 -1.40 -0.34
C GLY A 66 -8.66 -1.21 -1.72
N PRO A 67 -8.43 0.04 -2.13
CA PRO A 67 -7.94 0.31 -3.47
C PRO A 67 -6.56 -0.32 -3.71
N ILE A 68 -6.38 -0.82 -4.92
CA ILE A 68 -5.08 -1.33 -5.37
C ILE A 68 -4.26 -0.14 -5.86
N VAL A 69 -3.00 -0.08 -5.45
CA VAL A 69 -2.10 0.99 -5.86
C VAL A 69 -0.82 0.42 -6.43
N GLU A 70 -0.27 1.13 -7.40
CA GLU A 70 1.06 0.87 -7.92
C GLU A 70 2.04 1.78 -7.18
N VAL A 71 2.92 1.20 -6.37
CA VAL A 71 3.88 1.97 -5.59
C VAL A 71 5.02 2.43 -6.51
N LEU A 72 5.19 3.73 -6.65
CA LEU A 72 6.25 4.33 -7.44
C LEU A 72 7.49 4.58 -6.60
N SER A 73 7.30 4.97 -5.35
CA SER A 73 8.40 5.08 -4.39
C SER A 73 7.87 4.84 -2.98
N ILE A 74 8.74 4.41 -2.09
CA ILE A 74 8.42 4.18 -0.69
C ILE A 74 9.63 4.48 0.17
N GLN A 75 9.39 5.13 1.29
CA GLN A 75 10.42 5.43 2.28
C GLN A 75 9.90 5.12 3.66
N ALA A 76 10.72 4.45 4.47
CA ALA A 76 10.44 4.28 5.90
C ALA A 76 10.69 5.61 6.61
N ARG A 77 9.87 5.90 7.58
CA ARG A 77 9.96 7.16 8.34
C ARG A 77 10.59 6.96 9.69
#